data_43a13a30684ee596515c88ced414c749
#
_entry.id   43a13a30684ee596515c88ced414c749
#
_cell.length_a   1.000
_cell.length_b   1.000
_cell.length_c   1.000
_cell.angle_alpha   90.00
_cell.angle_beta   90.00
_cell.angle_gamma   90.00
#
_symmetry.space_group_name_H-M   'P 1'
#
loop_
_entity.id
_entity.type
_entity.pdbx_description
1 polymer ?
#
loop_
_entity_poly.entity_id
_entity_poly.type
_entity_poly.pdbx_seq_one_letter_code
_entity_poly.pdbx_strand_id
1 'polypeptide(L)'
;MAAHNRRSPWGEGTRGAVSITFDDGLPSQLARAIPVLDGCGLKATFYLCASEDALPKLEAWKDVARGGHEIGNHTAHHPCPENVLESSHPGALVLEDMSVAEYEAELLEGARGIAALAPAQRATTFAYPCYEPFVGRGAGRASVVPLVARHCIAGRGQGEVLFANDPLRADLAHLWSWPCERRMAAELIGLVEHAAAQGRWAILTFHGIHEGHLSVGANDFEALCAHLARKGNGIWTAPVEAIARHLAEVRKSI
;
A
#
# COMPACT_ATOMS: atom_id res chain seq x y z
N MET A 1 28.69 2.75 27.31
CA MET A 1 28.08 2.04 26.18
C MET A 1 28.23 2.92 24.94
N ALA A 2 29.06 2.50 23.98
CA ALA A 2 29.33 3.28 22.78
C ALA A 2 28.06 3.31 21.91
N ALA A 3 27.47 4.50 21.72
CA ALA A 3 26.43 4.71 20.73
C ALA A 3 27.04 4.39 19.36
N HIS A 4 26.69 3.24 18.79
CA HIS A 4 26.99 2.94 17.40
C HIS A 4 26.30 4.01 16.57
N ASN A 5 27.10 4.87 15.97
CA ASN A 5 26.66 5.88 14.99
C ASN A 5 26.23 5.15 13.70
N ARG A 6 25.11 4.41 13.78
CA ARG A 6 24.51 3.79 12.60
C ARG A 6 23.94 4.93 11.76
N ARG A 7 24.51 5.14 10.58
CA ARG A 7 23.92 6.07 9.60
C ARG A 7 22.43 5.74 9.45
N SER A 8 21.60 6.79 9.48
CA SER A 8 20.15 6.61 9.25
C SER A 8 19.95 5.87 7.92
N PRO A 9 19.11 4.83 7.89
CA PRO A 9 18.81 4.12 6.63
C PRO A 9 18.13 5.03 5.60
N TRP A 10 17.67 6.20 6.02
CA TRP A 10 16.96 7.18 5.19
C TRP A 10 17.86 8.24 4.54
N GLY A 11 19.15 8.26 4.88
CA GLY A 11 20.07 9.31 4.46
C GLY A 11 20.07 10.53 5.39
N GLU A 12 20.91 11.51 5.04
CA GLU A 12 21.13 12.72 5.84
C GLU A 12 19.88 13.60 5.87
N GLY A 13 19.51 14.11 7.05
CA GLY A 13 18.35 15.00 7.23
C GLY A 13 16.98 14.32 7.22
N THR A 14 16.92 13.01 6.92
CA THR A 14 15.66 12.26 6.90
C THR A 14 15.49 11.47 8.19
N ARG A 15 14.36 11.70 8.88
CA ARG A 15 14.02 11.05 10.16
C ARG A 15 13.32 9.71 9.97
N GLY A 16 12.45 9.60 8.95
CA GLY A 16 11.62 8.44 8.68
C GLY A 16 10.96 8.53 7.31
N ALA A 17 10.17 7.54 6.96
CA ALA A 17 9.48 7.51 5.67
C ALA A 17 7.97 7.28 5.82
N VAL A 18 7.21 7.75 4.83
CA VAL A 18 5.76 7.57 4.73
C VAL A 18 5.38 7.17 3.31
N SER A 19 4.53 6.16 3.18
CA SER A 19 3.82 5.87 1.93
C SER A 19 2.33 6.11 2.12
N ILE A 20 1.75 6.90 1.22
CA ILE A 20 0.30 7.06 1.08
C ILE A 20 -0.16 5.98 0.11
N THR A 21 -1.10 5.14 0.50
CA THR A 21 -1.61 4.06 -0.33
C THR A 21 -3.13 4.09 -0.41
N PHE A 22 -3.67 3.70 -1.55
CA PHE A 22 -5.10 3.59 -1.80
C PHE A 22 -5.44 2.21 -2.34
N ASP A 23 -6.58 1.65 -1.93
CA ASP A 23 -7.09 0.37 -2.40
C ASP A 23 -8.34 0.56 -3.27
N ASP A 24 -8.65 -0.47 -4.07
CA ASP A 24 -9.88 -0.67 -4.86
C ASP A 24 -10.06 0.21 -6.08
N GLY A 25 -9.26 1.24 -6.30
CA GLY A 25 -9.38 2.08 -7.49
C GLY A 25 -10.68 2.90 -7.57
N LEU A 26 -11.17 3.39 -6.42
CA LEU A 26 -12.45 4.12 -6.34
C LEU A 26 -12.43 5.44 -7.13
N PRO A 27 -13.57 5.87 -7.72
CA PRO A 27 -13.68 7.11 -8.48
C PRO A 27 -13.13 8.35 -7.78
N SER A 28 -13.33 8.48 -6.47
CA SER A 28 -12.82 9.63 -5.70
C SER A 28 -11.29 9.71 -5.64
N GLN A 29 -10.60 8.60 -5.86
CA GLN A 29 -9.14 8.59 -5.93
C GLN A 29 -8.65 9.37 -7.16
N LEU A 30 -9.27 9.14 -8.33
CA LEU A 30 -8.99 9.90 -9.55
C LEU A 30 -9.45 11.37 -9.43
N ALA A 31 -10.66 11.58 -8.92
CA ALA A 31 -11.30 12.89 -8.93
C ALA A 31 -10.80 13.82 -7.81
N ARG A 32 -10.29 13.29 -6.70
CA ARG A 32 -9.96 14.08 -5.50
C ARG A 32 -8.55 13.81 -4.98
N ALA A 33 -8.16 12.53 -4.77
CA ALA A 33 -6.87 12.22 -4.17
C ALA A 33 -5.70 12.63 -5.06
N ILE A 34 -5.72 12.28 -6.35
CA ILE A 34 -4.64 12.58 -7.31
C ILE A 34 -4.42 14.09 -7.46
N PRO A 35 -5.45 14.94 -7.69
CA PRO A 35 -5.24 16.39 -7.76
C PRO A 35 -4.58 16.99 -6.50
N VAL A 36 -4.94 16.52 -5.31
CA VAL A 36 -4.34 16.98 -4.05
C VAL A 36 -2.88 16.54 -3.94
N LEU A 37 -2.59 15.27 -4.24
CA LEU A 37 -1.23 14.73 -4.22
C LEU A 37 -0.32 15.46 -5.20
N ASP A 38 -0.77 15.64 -6.44
CA ASP A 38 -0.02 16.35 -7.48
C ASP A 38 0.19 17.83 -7.14
N GLY A 39 -0.83 18.51 -6.61
CA GLY A 39 -0.73 19.89 -6.12
C GLY A 39 0.27 20.06 -4.98
N CYS A 40 0.46 19.01 -4.17
CA CYS A 40 1.45 18.94 -3.09
C CYS A 40 2.83 18.42 -3.55
N GLY A 41 2.98 17.99 -4.82
CA GLY A 41 4.20 17.36 -5.32
C GLY A 41 4.49 15.99 -4.71
N LEU A 42 3.47 15.31 -4.17
CA LEU A 42 3.57 14.00 -3.56
C LEU A 42 3.19 12.90 -4.56
N LYS A 43 3.78 11.71 -4.38
CA LYS A 43 3.40 10.51 -5.13
C LYS A 43 2.97 9.41 -4.16
N ALA A 44 1.97 8.63 -4.58
CA ALA A 44 1.31 7.59 -3.80
C ALA A 44 1.30 6.27 -4.57
N THR A 45 0.87 5.20 -3.90
CA THR A 45 0.63 3.89 -4.49
C THR A 45 -0.87 3.64 -4.56
N PHE A 46 -1.38 3.20 -5.71
CA PHE A 46 -2.77 2.82 -5.92
C PHE A 46 -2.83 1.33 -6.25
N TYR A 47 -3.44 0.55 -5.35
CA TYR A 47 -3.61 -0.88 -5.51
C TYR A 47 -4.92 -1.18 -6.21
N LEU A 48 -4.83 -1.80 -7.39
CA LEU A 48 -5.98 -2.03 -8.26
C LEU A 48 -6.24 -3.53 -8.44
N CYS A 49 -7.52 -3.89 -8.48
CA CYS A 49 -7.96 -5.21 -8.95
C CYS A 49 -7.99 -5.18 -10.47
N ALA A 50 -6.98 -5.76 -11.09
CA ALA A 50 -6.72 -5.60 -12.51
C ALA A 50 -6.90 -6.92 -13.29
N SER A 51 -8.11 -7.52 -13.20
CA SER A 51 -8.50 -8.63 -14.06
C SER A 51 -8.58 -8.19 -15.52
N GLU A 52 -8.51 -9.13 -16.46
CA GLU A 52 -8.62 -8.86 -17.90
C GLU A 52 -9.92 -8.10 -18.23
N ASP A 53 -11.02 -8.49 -17.62
CA ASP A 53 -12.34 -7.86 -17.82
C ASP A 53 -12.45 -6.46 -17.18
N ALA A 54 -11.63 -6.15 -16.19
CA ALA A 54 -11.60 -4.84 -15.54
C ALA A 54 -10.78 -3.80 -16.32
N LEU A 55 -9.78 -4.22 -17.11
CA LEU A 55 -8.83 -3.32 -17.80
C LEU A 55 -9.49 -2.20 -18.60
N PRO A 56 -10.59 -2.40 -19.35
CA PRO A 56 -11.24 -1.31 -20.08
C PRO A 56 -11.74 -0.17 -19.18
N LYS A 57 -12.09 -0.48 -17.93
CA LYS A 57 -12.56 0.51 -16.94
C LYS A 57 -11.40 1.21 -16.22
N LEU A 58 -10.19 0.66 -16.33
CA LEU A 58 -8.99 1.14 -15.65
C LEU A 58 -8.09 2.01 -16.55
N GLU A 59 -8.49 2.35 -17.77
CA GLU A 59 -7.69 3.12 -18.73
C GLU A 59 -7.15 4.45 -18.17
N ALA A 60 -7.92 5.16 -17.35
CA ALA A 60 -7.50 6.42 -16.72
C ALA A 60 -6.27 6.25 -15.82
N TRP A 61 -6.02 5.06 -15.29
CA TRP A 61 -4.89 4.77 -14.41
C TRP A 61 -3.54 4.77 -15.16
N LYS A 62 -3.54 4.66 -16.48
CA LYS A 62 -2.35 4.84 -17.31
C LYS A 62 -1.77 6.25 -17.18
N ASP A 63 -2.62 7.26 -17.09
CA ASP A 63 -2.20 8.65 -16.89
C ASP A 63 -1.63 8.85 -15.48
N VAL A 64 -2.23 8.22 -14.48
CA VAL A 64 -1.75 8.22 -13.10
C VAL A 64 -0.35 7.63 -13.01
N ALA A 65 -0.12 6.48 -13.66
CA ALA A 65 1.19 5.85 -13.75
C ALA A 65 2.21 6.76 -14.46
N ARG A 66 1.83 7.39 -15.58
CA ARG A 66 2.68 8.37 -16.29
C ARG A 66 2.99 9.61 -15.45
N GLY A 67 2.07 9.98 -14.56
CA GLY A 67 2.26 11.05 -13.57
C GLY A 67 3.27 10.71 -12.47
N GLY A 68 3.78 9.48 -12.41
CA GLY A 68 4.79 9.05 -11.44
C GLY A 68 4.23 8.47 -10.15
N HIS A 69 2.92 8.21 -10.08
CA HIS A 69 2.35 7.38 -9.03
C HIS A 69 2.60 5.90 -9.34
N GLU A 70 2.68 5.10 -8.30
CA GLU A 70 2.77 3.65 -8.44
C GLU A 70 1.38 3.04 -8.61
N ILE A 71 1.25 2.10 -9.54
CA ILE A 71 0.09 1.22 -9.64
C ILE A 71 0.49 -0.14 -9.07
N GLY A 72 -0.07 -0.49 -7.92
CA GLY A 72 0.19 -1.74 -7.20
C GLY A 72 -0.86 -2.82 -7.52
N ASN A 73 -0.51 -4.05 -7.22
CA ASN A 73 -1.36 -5.21 -7.47
C ASN A 73 -2.25 -5.50 -6.25
N HIS A 74 -3.56 -5.64 -6.48
CA HIS A 74 -4.57 -6.02 -5.47
C HIS A 74 -5.32 -7.30 -5.86
N THR A 75 -4.63 -8.26 -6.51
CA THR A 75 -5.18 -9.44 -7.19
C THR A 75 -6.02 -9.09 -8.43
N ALA A 76 -6.60 -10.09 -9.07
CA ALA A 76 -7.53 -9.88 -10.18
C ALA A 76 -8.95 -9.56 -9.68
N HIS A 77 -9.46 -10.31 -8.68
CA HIS A 77 -10.87 -10.31 -8.29
C HIS A 77 -11.13 -10.08 -6.79
N HIS A 78 -10.12 -9.62 -6.03
CA HIS A 78 -10.27 -9.23 -4.63
C HIS A 78 -10.85 -10.32 -3.72
N PRO A 79 -10.22 -11.51 -3.61
CA PRO A 79 -10.70 -12.55 -2.70
C PRO A 79 -10.65 -12.08 -1.24
N CYS A 80 -11.71 -12.33 -0.48
CA CYS A 80 -11.82 -11.93 0.92
C CYS A 80 -12.24 -13.09 1.83
N PRO A 81 -12.01 -12.98 3.16
CA PRO A 81 -12.59 -13.92 4.12
C PRO A 81 -14.12 -13.88 4.08
N GLU A 82 -14.77 -15.04 4.27
CA GLU A 82 -16.23 -15.18 4.34
C GLU A 82 -16.88 -14.19 5.31
N ASN A 83 -16.24 -13.95 6.45
CA ASN A 83 -16.76 -13.03 7.47
C ASN A 83 -16.81 -11.56 7.04
N VAL A 84 -16.09 -11.18 5.98
CA VAL A 84 -16.07 -9.82 5.44
C VAL A 84 -16.98 -9.70 4.23
N LEU A 85 -17.23 -10.81 3.52
CA LEU A 85 -18.12 -10.85 2.38
C LEU A 85 -19.57 -10.74 2.86
N GLU A 86 -20.25 -9.69 2.45
CA GLU A 86 -21.70 -9.64 2.63
C GLU A 86 -22.35 -10.71 1.74
N SER A 87 -23.39 -11.35 2.23
CA SER A 87 -24.19 -12.35 1.50
C SER A 87 -24.76 -11.86 0.16
N SER A 88 -24.59 -10.59 -0.13
CA SER A 88 -25.06 -9.88 -1.34
C SER A 88 -24.07 -9.91 -2.52
N HIS A 89 -22.89 -10.55 -2.39
CA HIS A 89 -21.91 -10.64 -3.48
C HIS A 89 -21.84 -12.05 -4.07
N PRO A 90 -22.81 -12.48 -4.88
CA PRO A 90 -22.78 -13.79 -5.52
C PRO A 90 -21.54 -13.91 -6.43
N GLY A 91 -20.77 -14.97 -6.25
CA GLY A 91 -19.57 -15.21 -7.05
C GLY A 91 -18.29 -14.57 -6.52
N ALA A 92 -18.32 -13.91 -5.35
CA ALA A 92 -17.10 -13.47 -4.68
C ALA A 92 -16.20 -14.67 -4.33
N LEU A 93 -14.88 -14.48 -4.49
CA LEU A 93 -13.90 -15.50 -4.12
C LEU A 93 -13.67 -15.48 -2.61
N VAL A 94 -13.87 -16.62 -1.97
CA VAL A 94 -13.73 -16.80 -0.53
C VAL A 94 -12.35 -17.36 -0.22
N LEU A 95 -11.56 -16.64 0.56
CA LEU A 95 -10.17 -17.05 0.89
C LEU A 95 -10.10 -18.41 1.58
N GLU A 96 -11.08 -18.74 2.42
CA GLU A 96 -11.15 -20.01 3.13
C GLU A 96 -11.37 -21.21 2.20
N ASP A 97 -11.90 -21.00 0.99
CA ASP A 97 -12.14 -22.04 -0.01
C ASP A 97 -11.03 -22.13 -1.05
N MET A 98 -10.08 -21.19 -1.04
CA MET A 98 -8.98 -21.14 -1.99
C MET A 98 -7.78 -22.00 -1.55
N SER A 99 -7.13 -22.59 -2.52
CA SER A 99 -5.77 -23.13 -2.40
C SER A 99 -4.72 -22.03 -2.63
N VAL A 100 -3.48 -22.30 -2.22
CA VAL A 100 -2.33 -21.41 -2.51
C VAL A 100 -2.13 -21.24 -4.03
N ALA A 101 -2.38 -22.28 -4.83
CA ALA A 101 -2.24 -22.21 -6.29
C ALA A 101 -3.30 -21.33 -6.95
N GLU A 102 -4.54 -21.36 -6.47
CA GLU A 102 -5.61 -20.48 -6.96
C GLU A 102 -5.32 -19.02 -6.60
N TYR A 103 -4.83 -18.77 -5.39
CA TYR A 103 -4.40 -17.41 -5.01
C TYR A 103 -3.21 -16.93 -5.84
N GLU A 104 -2.24 -17.81 -6.18
CA GLU A 104 -1.13 -17.46 -7.07
C GLU A 104 -1.64 -17.07 -8.46
N ALA A 105 -2.65 -17.77 -8.98
CA ALA A 105 -3.29 -17.42 -10.26
C ALA A 105 -3.93 -16.02 -10.22
N GLU A 106 -4.65 -15.68 -9.15
CA GLU A 106 -5.22 -14.36 -8.88
C GLU A 106 -4.15 -13.26 -8.84
N LEU A 107 -3.05 -13.51 -8.13
CA LEU A 107 -1.92 -12.59 -8.05
C LEU A 107 -1.28 -12.37 -9.42
N LEU A 108 -1.04 -13.45 -10.17
CA LEU A 108 -0.39 -13.37 -11.49
C LEU A 108 -1.29 -12.73 -12.56
N GLU A 109 -2.60 -12.95 -12.51
CA GLU A 109 -3.54 -12.26 -13.39
C GLU A 109 -3.54 -10.76 -13.10
N GLY A 110 -3.70 -10.35 -11.84
CA GLY A 110 -3.58 -8.96 -11.42
C GLY A 110 -2.26 -8.33 -11.88
N ALA A 111 -1.14 -9.04 -11.71
CA ALA A 111 0.17 -8.56 -12.15
C ALA A 111 0.25 -8.29 -13.67
N ARG A 112 -0.38 -9.14 -14.50
CA ARG A 112 -0.48 -8.88 -15.95
C ARG A 112 -1.29 -7.63 -16.26
N GLY A 113 -2.40 -7.44 -15.57
CA GLY A 113 -3.20 -6.22 -15.69
C GLY A 113 -2.44 -4.96 -15.31
N ILE A 114 -1.73 -4.99 -14.17
CA ILE A 114 -0.88 -3.85 -13.74
C ILE A 114 0.22 -3.56 -14.76
N ALA A 115 0.87 -4.59 -15.31
CA ALA A 115 1.89 -4.39 -16.34
C ALA A 115 1.33 -3.74 -17.63
N ALA A 116 0.08 -4.00 -17.97
CA ALA A 116 -0.61 -3.34 -19.10
C ALA A 116 -0.95 -1.87 -18.80
N LEU A 117 -1.25 -1.52 -17.55
CA LEU A 117 -1.55 -0.15 -17.12
C LEU A 117 -0.28 0.69 -16.91
N ALA A 118 0.77 0.09 -16.36
CA ALA A 118 2.00 0.78 -15.97
C ALA A 118 3.26 0.11 -16.57
N PRO A 119 3.41 0.03 -17.90
CA PRO A 119 4.49 -0.73 -18.56
C PRO A 119 5.90 -0.19 -18.28
N ALA A 120 6.03 1.04 -17.85
CA ALA A 120 7.33 1.64 -17.47
C ALA A 120 7.71 1.38 -16.00
N GLN A 121 6.81 0.85 -15.19
CA GLN A 121 7.06 0.55 -13.79
C GLN A 121 8.00 -0.67 -13.67
N ARG A 122 9.06 -0.52 -12.86
CA ARG A 122 10.16 -1.52 -12.82
C ARG A 122 9.87 -2.72 -11.91
N ALA A 123 9.00 -2.54 -10.94
CA ALA A 123 8.65 -3.58 -9.98
C ALA A 123 7.20 -3.37 -9.52
N THR A 124 6.59 -4.41 -9.02
CA THR A 124 5.21 -4.39 -8.53
C THR A 124 5.23 -4.59 -7.02
N THR A 125 4.45 -3.80 -6.30
CA THR A 125 4.10 -4.07 -4.91
C THR A 125 2.70 -4.63 -4.82
N PHE A 126 2.37 -5.21 -3.67
CA PHE A 126 1.15 -5.95 -3.44
C PHE A 126 0.40 -5.44 -2.20
N ALA A 127 -0.93 -5.37 -2.28
CA ALA A 127 -1.78 -5.23 -1.11
C ALA A 127 -2.62 -6.50 -0.94
N TYR A 128 -2.56 -7.08 0.25
CA TYR A 128 -3.40 -8.24 0.55
C TYR A 128 -4.87 -7.80 0.62
N PRO A 129 -5.77 -8.36 -0.23
CA PRO A 129 -7.19 -8.07 -0.13
C PRO A 129 -7.71 -8.34 1.28
N CYS A 130 -8.56 -7.45 1.78
CA CYS A 130 -9.07 -7.51 3.15
C CYS A 130 -7.96 -7.65 4.22
N TYR A 131 -6.71 -7.28 3.90
CA TYR A 131 -5.50 -7.43 4.72
C TYR A 131 -5.14 -8.88 5.09
N GLU A 132 -5.82 -9.90 4.56
CA GLU A 132 -5.66 -11.30 4.96
C GLU A 132 -4.55 -12.00 4.16
N PRO A 133 -3.45 -12.45 4.81
CA PRO A 133 -2.33 -13.11 4.15
C PRO A 133 -2.43 -14.65 4.16
N PHE A 134 -3.63 -15.21 4.36
CA PHE A 134 -3.84 -16.64 4.43
C PHE A 134 -5.00 -17.10 3.55
N VAL A 135 -4.91 -18.34 3.08
CA VAL A 135 -5.97 -19.08 2.39
C VAL A 135 -6.25 -20.40 3.08
N GLY A 136 -7.39 -21.02 2.79
CA GLY A 136 -7.77 -22.32 3.35
C GLY A 136 -8.29 -22.25 4.78
N ARG A 137 -8.63 -23.41 5.33
CA ARG A 137 -9.30 -23.57 6.64
C ARG A 137 -8.54 -24.51 7.56
N GLY A 138 -8.66 -24.29 8.87
CA GLY A 138 -8.18 -25.20 9.91
C GLY A 138 -6.73 -25.62 9.71
N ALA A 139 -6.46 -26.92 9.72
CA ALA A 139 -5.12 -27.47 9.51
C ALA A 139 -4.58 -27.28 8.05
N GLY A 140 -5.46 -26.98 7.10
CA GLY A 140 -5.10 -26.67 5.71
C GLY A 140 -4.85 -25.18 5.46
N ARG A 141 -4.99 -24.30 6.48
CA ARG A 141 -4.71 -22.86 6.32
C ARG A 141 -3.24 -22.64 6.03
N ALA A 142 -2.96 -21.89 4.96
CA ALA A 142 -1.62 -21.64 4.48
C ALA A 142 -1.38 -20.14 4.22
N SER A 143 -0.16 -19.67 4.50
CA SER A 143 0.23 -18.29 4.20
C SER A 143 0.54 -18.12 2.72
N VAL A 144 0.08 -17.00 2.14
CA VAL A 144 0.41 -16.57 0.78
C VAL A 144 1.56 -15.55 0.75
N VAL A 145 2.12 -15.19 1.91
CA VAL A 145 3.30 -14.30 2.01
C VAL A 145 4.49 -14.82 1.17
N PRO A 146 4.81 -16.14 1.14
CA PRO A 146 5.86 -16.66 0.27
C PRO A 146 5.62 -16.46 -1.22
N LEU A 147 4.37 -16.39 -1.69
CA LEU A 147 4.04 -16.05 -3.08
C LEU A 147 4.36 -14.58 -3.36
N VAL A 148 3.91 -13.68 -2.47
CA VAL A 148 4.19 -12.25 -2.59
C VAL A 148 5.70 -11.98 -2.58
N ALA A 149 6.46 -12.65 -1.71
CA ALA A 149 7.93 -12.56 -1.68
C ALA A 149 8.60 -13.02 -2.99
N ARG A 150 7.97 -13.94 -3.73
CA ARG A 150 8.48 -14.46 -5.01
C ARG A 150 8.18 -13.54 -6.18
N HIS A 151 7.00 -12.93 -6.19
CA HIS A 151 6.46 -12.22 -7.35
C HIS A 151 6.49 -10.69 -7.22
N CYS A 152 6.62 -10.16 -5.99
CA CYS A 152 6.54 -8.73 -5.70
C CYS A 152 7.76 -8.26 -4.91
N ILE A 153 8.12 -7.00 -5.07
CA ILE A 153 9.22 -6.39 -4.29
C ILE A 153 8.82 -6.10 -2.84
N ALA A 154 7.54 -5.86 -2.61
CA ALA A 154 6.96 -5.69 -1.29
C ALA A 154 5.46 -6.04 -1.28
N GLY A 155 4.94 -6.40 -0.11
CA GLY A 155 3.52 -6.61 0.13
C GLY A 155 3.11 -5.96 1.44
N ARG A 156 1.88 -5.40 1.51
CA ARG A 156 1.38 -4.82 2.74
C ARG A 156 0.02 -5.39 3.14
N GLY A 157 -0.10 -5.76 4.41
CA GLY A 157 -1.35 -6.06 5.08
C GLY A 157 -1.67 -4.99 6.12
N GLN A 158 -2.43 -5.34 7.14
CA GLN A 158 -2.74 -4.48 8.28
C GLN A 158 -1.79 -4.79 9.44
N GLY A 159 -1.38 -3.74 10.14
CA GLY A 159 -0.66 -3.83 11.39
C GLY A 159 -1.37 -3.10 12.52
N GLU A 160 -0.83 -3.27 13.71
CA GLU A 160 -1.29 -2.55 14.88
C GLU A 160 -0.90 -1.07 14.78
N VAL A 161 -1.85 -0.17 15.05
CA VAL A 161 -1.65 1.27 14.98
C VAL A 161 -0.56 1.69 15.97
N LEU A 162 0.26 2.66 15.62
CA LEU A 162 1.48 3.14 16.29
C LEU A 162 2.73 2.26 16.09
N PHE A 163 2.61 1.03 15.59
CA PHE A 163 3.76 0.20 15.25
C PHE A 163 4.06 0.28 13.75
N ALA A 164 5.00 1.14 13.38
CA ALA A 164 5.46 1.29 12.01
C ALA A 164 6.61 0.34 11.67
N ASN A 165 6.86 0.14 10.39
CA ASN A 165 7.85 -0.83 9.90
C ASN A 165 9.28 -0.43 10.24
N ASP A 166 10.04 -1.37 10.81
CA ASP A 166 11.47 -1.21 11.00
C ASP A 166 12.18 -1.26 9.64
N PRO A 167 12.92 -0.20 9.24
CA PRO A 167 13.52 -0.14 7.91
C PRO A 167 14.54 -1.24 7.64
N LEU A 168 15.19 -1.77 8.68
CA LEU A 168 16.25 -2.77 8.55
C LEU A 168 15.77 -4.22 8.76
N ARG A 169 14.60 -4.41 9.40
CA ARG A 169 14.16 -5.73 9.88
C ARG A 169 12.78 -6.17 9.42
N ALA A 170 11.89 -5.22 9.05
CA ALA A 170 10.55 -5.60 8.60
C ALA A 170 10.62 -6.53 7.38
N ASP A 171 9.76 -7.53 7.35
CA ASP A 171 9.57 -8.36 6.17
C ASP A 171 8.93 -7.52 5.06
N LEU A 172 9.63 -7.32 3.95
CA LEU A 172 9.11 -6.54 2.83
C LEU A 172 7.90 -7.21 2.18
N ALA A 173 7.78 -8.54 2.25
CA ALA A 173 6.62 -9.24 1.72
C ALA A 173 5.38 -9.12 2.62
N HIS A 174 5.52 -8.68 3.88
CA HIS A 174 4.42 -8.50 4.82
C HIS A 174 4.59 -7.24 5.68
N LEU A 175 4.59 -6.09 5.03
CA LEU A 175 4.65 -4.79 5.68
C LEU A 175 3.33 -4.48 6.39
N TRP A 176 3.42 -3.75 7.49
CA TRP A 176 2.26 -3.26 8.23
C TRP A 176 1.82 -1.91 7.71
N SER A 177 0.52 -1.76 7.49
CA SER A 177 -0.12 -0.48 7.18
C SER A 177 -1.23 -0.16 8.16
N TRP A 178 -1.64 1.10 8.20
CA TRP A 178 -2.67 1.57 9.11
C TRP A 178 -3.89 2.05 8.35
N PRO A 179 -5.07 1.50 8.64
CA PRO A 179 -6.34 1.99 8.11
C PRO A 179 -6.58 3.44 8.52
N CYS A 180 -6.92 4.30 7.56
CA CYS A 180 -7.05 5.75 7.73
C CYS A 180 -8.49 6.25 7.63
N GLU A 181 -9.46 5.37 7.42
CA GLU A 181 -10.87 5.72 7.36
C GLU A 181 -11.34 6.41 8.64
N ARG A 182 -12.18 7.42 8.49
CA ARG A 182 -12.80 8.21 9.57
C ARG A 182 -11.82 8.93 10.51
N ARG A 183 -10.51 8.95 10.18
CA ARG A 183 -9.52 9.67 10.99
C ARG A 183 -9.46 11.13 10.62
N MET A 184 -9.30 11.96 11.63
CA MET A 184 -9.08 13.40 11.45
C MET A 184 -7.63 13.70 11.11
N ALA A 185 -7.38 14.85 10.47
CA ALA A 185 -6.05 15.30 10.07
C ALA A 185 -5.04 15.27 11.24
N ALA A 186 -5.45 15.71 12.43
CA ALA A 186 -4.58 15.74 13.60
C ALA A 186 -4.09 14.35 14.03
N GLU A 187 -4.95 13.32 13.92
CA GLU A 187 -4.57 11.93 14.19
C GLU A 187 -3.59 11.42 13.14
N LEU A 188 -3.91 11.62 11.84
CA LEU A 188 -3.06 11.17 10.73
C LEU A 188 -1.67 11.80 10.82
N ILE A 189 -1.59 13.10 11.08
CA ILE A 189 -0.34 13.84 11.28
C ILE A 189 0.41 13.30 12.50
N GLY A 190 -0.29 13.09 13.62
CA GLY A 190 0.31 12.52 14.83
C GLY A 190 0.94 11.14 14.59
N LEU A 191 0.26 10.28 13.83
CA LEU A 191 0.77 8.94 13.48
C LEU A 191 2.05 9.00 12.65
N VAL A 192 2.10 9.83 11.60
CA VAL A 192 3.29 9.93 10.74
C VAL A 192 4.46 10.58 11.47
N GLU A 193 4.21 11.60 12.30
CA GLU A 193 5.25 12.21 13.14
C GLU A 193 5.80 11.24 14.18
N HIS A 194 4.94 10.42 14.79
CA HIS A 194 5.36 9.38 15.73
C HIS A 194 6.27 8.35 15.07
N ALA A 195 5.89 7.84 13.89
CA ALA A 195 6.72 6.91 13.13
C ALA A 195 8.08 7.52 12.73
N ALA A 196 8.06 8.77 12.24
CA ALA A 196 9.27 9.48 11.83
C ALA A 196 10.21 9.74 13.01
N ALA A 197 9.68 10.08 14.19
CA ALA A 197 10.47 10.25 15.41
C ALA A 197 11.19 8.97 15.86
N GLN A 198 10.65 7.80 15.50
CA GLN A 198 11.23 6.49 15.77
C GLN A 198 12.15 5.98 14.64
N GLY A 199 12.34 6.73 13.58
CA GLY A 199 13.12 6.29 12.42
C GLY A 199 12.41 5.21 11.58
N ARG A 200 11.08 5.11 11.64
CA ARG A 200 10.28 4.05 11.04
C ARG A 200 9.67 4.46 9.70
N TRP A 201 9.15 3.46 8.98
CA TRP A 201 8.36 3.61 7.76
C TRP A 201 6.88 3.39 8.07
N ALA A 202 6.07 4.43 8.00
CA ALA A 202 4.62 4.34 8.09
C ALA A 202 4.01 4.13 6.70
N ILE A 203 3.06 3.23 6.58
CA ILE A 203 2.23 3.04 5.39
C ILE A 203 0.79 3.33 5.79
N LEU A 204 0.18 4.28 5.11
CA LEU A 204 -1.19 4.71 5.35
C LEU A 204 -2.10 4.13 4.29
N THR A 205 -3.17 3.45 4.70
CA THR A 205 -4.14 2.87 3.77
C THR A 205 -5.41 3.69 3.75
N PHE A 206 -5.74 4.19 2.58
CA PHE A 206 -6.97 4.88 2.25
C PHE A 206 -7.78 4.09 1.23
N HIS A 207 -9.09 4.33 1.18
CA HIS A 207 -9.98 3.85 0.13
C HIS A 207 -10.64 5.05 -0.54
N GLY A 208 -11.79 5.54 -0.04
CA GLY A 208 -12.48 6.68 -0.61
C GLY A 208 -12.16 8.03 0.03
N ILE A 209 -12.24 9.10 -0.75
CA ILE A 209 -12.27 10.48 -0.25
C ILE A 209 -13.71 10.98 -0.32
N HIS A 210 -14.40 11.06 0.81
CA HIS A 210 -15.85 11.30 0.87
C HIS A 210 -16.66 10.31 0.02
N GLU A 211 -16.22 9.07 -0.08
CA GLU A 211 -16.86 8.01 -0.87
C GLU A 211 -16.80 6.68 -0.13
N GLY A 212 -17.95 5.97 -0.09
CA GLY A 212 -18.04 4.67 0.55
C GLY A 212 -17.97 4.69 2.08
N HIS A 213 -17.97 3.51 2.67
CA HIS A 213 -17.95 3.33 4.13
C HIS A 213 -16.55 3.43 4.75
N LEU A 214 -15.49 3.20 3.94
CA LEU A 214 -14.08 3.30 4.33
C LEU A 214 -13.48 4.66 3.90
N SER A 215 -14.22 5.75 4.07
CA SER A 215 -13.81 7.05 3.60
C SER A 215 -13.08 7.89 4.66
N VAL A 216 -12.23 8.79 4.17
CA VAL A 216 -11.65 9.91 4.94
C VAL A 216 -12.26 11.23 4.47
N GLY A 217 -12.28 12.24 5.35
CA GLY A 217 -12.67 13.60 4.99
C GLY A 217 -11.71 14.25 3.99
N ALA A 218 -12.23 14.97 2.98
CA ALA A 218 -11.38 15.64 2.00
C ALA A 218 -10.40 16.63 2.68
N ASN A 219 -10.90 17.47 3.59
CA ASN A 219 -10.09 18.44 4.31
C ASN A 219 -9.01 17.77 5.18
N ASP A 220 -9.31 16.58 5.75
CA ASP A 220 -8.36 15.84 6.55
C ASP A 220 -7.24 15.26 5.70
N PHE A 221 -7.58 14.72 4.52
CA PHE A 221 -6.59 14.25 3.57
C PHE A 221 -5.73 15.39 3.01
N GLU A 222 -6.33 16.53 2.64
CA GLU A 222 -5.61 17.72 2.19
C GLU A 222 -4.63 18.23 3.24
N ALA A 223 -5.06 18.32 4.51
CA ALA A 223 -4.21 18.77 5.60
C ALA A 223 -3.03 17.83 5.86
N LEU A 224 -3.23 16.51 5.77
CA LEU A 224 -2.15 15.52 5.83
C LEU A 224 -1.16 15.73 4.67
N CYS A 225 -1.64 15.84 3.42
CA CYS A 225 -0.78 16.05 2.25
C CYS A 225 0.02 17.35 2.38
N ALA A 226 -0.62 18.44 2.79
CA ALA A 226 0.05 19.72 3.04
C ALA A 226 1.13 19.61 4.13
N HIS A 227 0.89 18.82 5.17
CA HIS A 227 1.88 18.55 6.22
C HIS A 227 3.08 17.77 5.67
N LEU A 228 2.84 16.70 4.90
CA LEU A 228 3.90 15.87 4.34
C LEU A 228 4.72 16.59 3.26
N ALA A 229 4.13 17.54 2.55
CA ALA A 229 4.78 18.36 1.54
C ALA A 229 5.69 19.49 2.10
N ARG A 230 5.66 19.76 3.42
CA ARG A 230 6.49 20.83 4.02
C ARG A 230 7.97 20.53 3.86
N LYS A 231 8.70 21.48 3.27
CA LYS A 231 10.16 21.39 3.17
C LYS A 231 10.80 21.33 4.56
N GLY A 232 11.77 20.44 4.74
CA GLY A 232 12.54 20.32 5.96
C GLY A 232 11.83 19.60 7.12
N ASN A 233 10.67 18.98 6.89
CA ASN A 233 10.01 18.15 7.91
C ASN A 233 10.79 16.86 8.24
N GLY A 234 11.77 16.49 7.41
CA GLY A 234 12.59 15.29 7.58
C GLY A 234 11.83 13.98 7.31
N ILE A 235 10.68 14.02 6.66
CA ILE A 235 9.90 12.84 6.30
C ILE A 235 10.03 12.60 4.80
N TRP A 236 10.55 11.43 4.42
CA TRP A 236 10.58 11.03 3.01
C TRP A 236 9.23 10.40 2.63
N THR A 237 8.42 11.14 1.88
CA THR A 237 7.14 10.64 1.37
C THR A 237 7.31 10.16 -0.06
N ALA A 238 7.04 8.86 -0.30
CA ALA A 238 7.19 8.23 -1.60
C ALA A 238 6.29 6.99 -1.76
N PRO A 239 6.05 6.50 -2.99
CA PRO A 239 5.40 5.23 -3.25
C PRO A 239 6.08 4.06 -2.53
N VAL A 240 5.32 3.00 -2.27
CA VAL A 240 5.83 1.81 -1.57
C VAL A 240 6.99 1.19 -2.33
N GLU A 241 6.90 1.09 -3.65
CA GLU A 241 7.96 0.56 -4.51
C GLU A 241 9.28 1.31 -4.35
N ALA A 242 9.24 2.63 -4.31
CA ALA A 242 10.44 3.46 -4.19
C ALA A 242 11.15 3.25 -2.85
N ILE A 243 10.38 3.22 -1.76
CA ILE A 243 10.93 3.01 -0.41
C ILE A 243 11.41 1.56 -0.24
N ALA A 244 10.63 0.57 -0.70
CA ALA A 244 11.01 -0.84 -0.61
C ALA A 244 12.32 -1.12 -1.39
N ARG A 245 12.47 -0.57 -2.58
CA ARG A 245 13.70 -0.67 -3.37
C ARG A 245 14.89 -0.06 -2.66
N HIS A 246 14.74 1.15 -2.13
CA HIS A 246 15.79 1.80 -1.33
C HIS A 246 16.22 0.91 -0.16
N LEU A 247 15.28 0.38 0.61
CA LEU A 247 15.58 -0.47 1.76
C LEU A 247 16.23 -1.79 1.34
N ALA A 248 15.82 -2.39 0.23
CA ALA A 248 16.47 -3.59 -0.32
C ALA A 248 17.95 -3.34 -0.62
N GLU A 249 18.31 -2.17 -1.16
CA GLU A 249 19.73 -1.82 -1.39
C GLU A 249 20.48 -1.50 -0.11
N VAL A 250 19.88 -0.72 0.81
CA VAL A 250 20.50 -0.42 2.12
C VAL A 250 20.81 -1.70 2.88
N ARG A 251 19.89 -2.66 2.89
CA ARG A 251 20.06 -3.94 3.62
C ARG A 251 21.15 -4.83 3.06
N LYS A 252 21.50 -4.72 1.76
CA LYS A 252 22.65 -5.43 1.16
C LYS A 252 23.99 -4.88 1.60
N SER A 253 24.02 -3.64 2.08
CA SER A 253 25.25 -2.93 2.44
C SER A 253 25.61 -3.02 3.95
N ILE A 254 24.78 -3.72 4.72
CA ILE A 254 24.95 -3.93 6.17
C ILE A 254 25.31 -5.39 6.46
#